data_f6f326e9ebabde063e867725b9d77366
#
_entry.id   f6f326e9ebabde063e867725b9d77366
#
_cell.length_a   1.000
_cell.length_b   1.000
_cell.length_c   1.000
_cell.angle_alpha   90.00
_cell.angle_beta   90.00
_cell.angle_gamma   90.00
#
_symmetry.space_group_name_H-M   'P 1'
#
loop_
_entity.id
_entity.type
_entity.pdbx_description
1 polymer ?
#
loop_
_entity_poly.entity_id
_entity_poly.type
_entity_poly.pdbx_seq_one_letter_code
_entity_poly.pdbx_strand_id
1 'polypeptide(L)'
;MLTIEELMKRLKEATEANNVQLMKEIDEKLKELQKVDPNKRPENETKEESVWKSFGELLQAVAKVETEHKMDSRLVYEKQLGMSEGVGADGGFLVVPEFSKQLLMQTYETGIVTRDCWQVPISGNRLVINAIDEISRVTSCRSGGLLTYWLCEAGTKLTSHPKLRQIDLKLNKHIGAYYATDELLADATALESIVSKLFADEFGWRIDDAIINGTGAGMPLGILLSGGLVIQAAEALQPVDTVVAENIMGMWNLMPAANRVKAKWYINQDVEPQLMQMYIPAGLGGLPVYLPAGGFVASPNGTLLGRPIQPIEQAAALGNVGDIIFADMSQYILTAKSGGIQAASSIHVAFMTDEQVFRFVLRIDGEPLWNHGVLAADGITTRSPYVALAAR
;
A
#
# COMPACT_ATOMS: atom_id res chain seq x y z
N MET A 1 33.14 27.45 9.24
CA MET A 1 32.14 28.17 10.08
C MET A 1 32.30 27.68 11.50
N LEU A 2 32.48 28.57 12.47
CA LEU A 2 32.57 28.19 13.87
C LEU A 2 31.16 27.72 14.35
N THR A 3 31.09 26.63 15.07
CA THR A 3 29.83 26.10 15.62
C THR A 3 29.35 26.98 16.78
N ILE A 4 28.04 26.94 17.05
CA ILE A 4 27.44 27.72 18.17
C ILE A 4 28.11 27.36 19.51
N GLU A 5 28.50 26.11 19.71
CA GLU A 5 29.20 25.65 20.92
C GLU A 5 30.58 26.28 21.07
N GLU A 6 31.34 26.42 19.96
CA GLU A 6 32.65 27.09 19.96
C GLU A 6 32.53 28.57 20.22
N LEU A 7 31.48 29.23 19.73
CA LEU A 7 31.21 30.65 20.02
C LEU A 7 30.82 30.86 21.48
N MET A 8 30.00 29.98 22.06
CA MET A 8 29.62 30.01 23.48
C MET A 8 30.82 29.77 24.41
N LYS A 9 31.74 28.89 24.01
CA LYS A 9 32.96 28.65 24.75
C LYS A 9 33.91 29.89 24.74
N ARG A 10 34.07 30.52 23.58
CA ARG A 10 34.82 31.78 23.46
C ARG A 10 34.18 32.97 24.19
N LEU A 11 32.87 32.99 24.28
CA LEU A 11 32.15 34.01 25.07
C LEU A 11 32.45 33.84 26.58
N LYS A 12 32.48 32.62 27.08
CA LYS A 12 32.88 32.35 28.48
C LYS A 12 34.33 32.76 28.75
N GLU A 13 35.24 32.43 27.86
CA GLU A 13 36.66 32.82 27.95
C GLU A 13 36.85 34.33 27.86
N ALA A 14 36.06 35.02 27.02
CA ALA A 14 36.10 36.48 26.92
C ALA A 14 35.50 37.20 28.13
N THR A 15 34.47 36.59 28.77
CA THR A 15 33.89 37.12 30.04
C THR A 15 34.88 36.96 31.20
N GLU A 16 35.61 35.88 31.29
CA GLU A 16 36.68 35.66 32.27
C GLU A 16 37.86 36.59 32.08
N ALA A 17 38.19 36.95 30.83
CA ALA A 17 39.25 37.87 30.49
C ALA A 17 38.84 39.35 30.51
N ASN A 18 37.59 39.70 30.82
CA ASN A 18 37.03 41.05 30.88
C ASN A 18 37.22 41.89 29.60
N ASN A 19 37.23 41.24 28.42
CA ASN A 19 37.48 41.88 27.13
C ASN A 19 36.17 42.31 26.45
N VAL A 20 35.73 43.54 26.72
CA VAL A 20 34.47 44.12 26.29
C VAL A 20 34.27 44.19 24.77
N GLN A 21 35.37 44.32 24.01
CA GLN A 21 35.30 44.37 22.54
C GLN A 21 35.02 42.99 21.94
N LEU A 22 35.68 41.96 22.44
CA LEU A 22 35.52 40.60 21.97
C LEU A 22 34.11 40.07 22.31
N MET A 23 33.55 40.48 23.46
CA MET A 23 32.18 40.13 23.86
C MET A 23 31.14 40.72 22.90
N LYS A 24 31.32 41.95 22.44
CA LYS A 24 30.40 42.58 21.48
C LYS A 24 30.42 41.90 20.11
N GLU A 25 31.64 41.57 19.59
CA GLU A 25 31.74 40.85 18.32
C GLU A 25 31.13 39.43 18.34
N ILE A 26 31.27 38.74 19.46
CA ILE A 26 30.69 37.40 19.62
C ILE A 26 29.15 37.48 19.77
N ASP A 27 28.65 38.51 20.48
CA ASP A 27 27.22 38.72 20.67
C ASP A 27 26.51 39.14 19.37
N GLU A 28 27.18 39.94 18.52
CA GLU A 28 26.68 40.27 17.18
C GLU A 28 26.64 39.04 16.27
N LYS A 29 27.66 38.20 16.28
CA LYS A 29 27.65 36.92 15.52
C LYS A 29 26.66 35.93 16.04
N LEU A 30 26.42 35.84 17.33
CA LEU A 30 25.34 35.03 17.94
C LEU A 30 23.97 35.55 17.53
N LYS A 31 23.74 36.86 17.50
CA LYS A 31 22.47 37.45 17.04
C LYS A 31 22.24 37.24 15.53
N GLU A 32 23.27 37.22 14.71
CA GLU A 32 23.18 36.85 13.29
C GLU A 32 22.78 35.37 13.10
N LEU A 33 23.35 34.47 13.90
CA LEU A 33 23.03 33.05 13.87
C LEU A 33 21.66 32.72 14.49
N GLN A 34 21.18 33.53 15.43
CA GLN A 34 19.83 33.38 16.05
C GLN A 34 18.71 34.01 15.20
N LYS A 35 19.01 34.85 14.21
CA LYS A 35 18.04 35.36 13.24
C LYS A 35 17.58 34.30 12.24
N VAL A 36 18.15 33.11 12.26
CA VAL A 36 17.62 31.92 11.55
C VAL A 36 16.43 31.40 12.35
N ASP A 37 15.24 31.71 11.87
CA ASP A 37 13.97 31.26 12.39
C ASP A 37 14.00 29.74 12.64
N PRO A 38 13.83 29.22 13.86
CA PRO A 38 13.89 27.79 14.14
C PRO A 38 12.74 27.00 13.46
N ASN A 39 11.74 27.69 12.87
CA ASN A 39 10.67 27.11 12.08
C ASN A 39 10.91 27.19 10.55
N LYS A 40 11.94 27.86 10.08
CA LYS A 40 12.45 27.66 8.74
C LYS A 40 13.38 26.45 8.79
N ARG A 41 12.86 25.28 8.45
CA ARG A 41 13.69 24.21 7.89
C ARG A 41 14.61 24.88 6.89
N PRO A 42 15.94 24.62 6.94
CA PRO A 42 16.79 25.07 5.85
C PRO A 42 16.16 24.50 4.57
N GLU A 43 15.73 25.38 3.69
CA GLU A 43 15.55 25.09 2.26
C GLU A 43 16.93 24.83 1.62
N ASN A 44 17.60 23.85 2.15
CA ASN A 44 18.59 23.03 1.52
C ASN A 44 17.94 21.66 1.28
N GLU A 45 16.67 21.64 0.87
CA GLU A 45 16.40 20.87 -0.32
C GLU A 45 17.23 21.58 -1.40
N THR A 46 18.45 21.11 -1.64
CA THR A 46 18.89 20.98 -3.00
C THR A 46 17.68 20.38 -3.69
N LYS A 47 16.89 21.20 -4.42
CA LYS A 47 16.24 20.73 -5.62
C LYS A 47 17.43 20.09 -6.32
N GLU A 48 17.54 18.78 -6.22
CA GLU A 48 18.18 17.98 -7.24
C GLU A 48 17.40 18.42 -8.48
N GLU A 49 17.95 19.41 -9.20
CA GLU A 49 17.43 19.77 -10.51
C GLU A 49 17.41 18.45 -11.22
N SER A 50 16.23 17.97 -11.51
CA SER A 50 16.07 16.68 -12.18
C SER A 50 16.95 16.79 -13.43
N VAL A 51 17.93 15.92 -13.51
CA VAL A 51 18.92 15.88 -14.60
C VAL A 51 18.20 15.81 -15.94
N TRP A 52 16.94 15.36 -15.90
CA TRP A 52 16.02 15.19 -17.02
C TRP A 52 14.80 16.09 -16.84
N LYS A 53 14.43 16.82 -17.89
CA LYS A 53 13.24 17.70 -17.86
C LYS A 53 11.93 16.93 -17.91
N SER A 54 11.92 15.75 -18.52
CA SER A 54 10.77 14.87 -18.62
C SER A 54 11.18 13.39 -18.78
N PHE A 55 10.23 12.50 -18.51
CA PHE A 55 10.40 11.06 -18.74
C PHE A 55 10.61 10.74 -20.24
N GLY A 56 9.94 11.50 -21.12
CA GLY A 56 10.11 11.37 -22.57
C GLY A 56 11.54 11.72 -23.02
N GLU A 57 12.18 12.75 -22.45
CA GLU A 57 13.57 13.09 -22.73
C GLU A 57 14.53 11.97 -22.31
N LEU A 58 14.26 11.32 -21.19
CA LEU A 58 15.00 10.16 -20.73
C LEU A 58 14.86 8.99 -21.73
N LEU A 59 13.63 8.68 -22.17
CA LEU A 59 13.37 7.60 -23.13
C LEU A 59 14.08 7.85 -24.47
N GLN A 60 14.07 9.09 -24.96
CA GLN A 60 14.81 9.47 -26.17
C GLN A 60 16.33 9.34 -25.98
N ALA A 61 16.86 9.71 -24.82
CA ALA A 61 18.29 9.57 -24.56
C ALA A 61 18.71 8.09 -24.50
N VAL A 62 17.90 7.25 -23.89
CA VAL A 62 18.13 5.79 -23.86
C VAL A 62 18.05 5.20 -25.27
N ALA A 63 17.04 5.56 -26.08
CA ALA A 63 16.92 5.12 -27.47
C ALA A 63 18.14 5.52 -28.33
N LYS A 64 18.64 6.76 -28.18
CA LYS A 64 19.83 7.25 -28.92
C LYS A 64 21.10 6.50 -28.55
N VAL A 65 21.26 6.05 -27.32
CA VAL A 65 22.43 5.24 -26.95
C VAL A 65 22.43 3.93 -27.70
N GLU A 66 21.26 3.30 -27.86
CA GLU A 66 21.14 2.03 -28.55
C GLU A 66 21.26 2.16 -30.06
N THR A 67 20.71 3.23 -30.64
CA THR A 67 20.76 3.45 -32.11
C THR A 67 22.06 4.10 -32.61
N GLU A 68 22.60 5.10 -31.91
CA GLU A 68 23.77 5.87 -32.35
C GLU A 68 25.08 5.47 -31.64
N HIS A 69 25.04 4.58 -30.66
CA HIS A 69 26.18 4.20 -29.79
C HIS A 69 26.86 5.41 -29.11
N LYS A 70 26.15 6.51 -28.97
CA LYS A 70 26.59 7.71 -28.25
C LYS A 70 25.92 7.75 -26.88
N MET A 71 26.71 7.52 -25.84
CA MET A 71 26.24 7.60 -24.46
C MET A 71 26.06 9.07 -24.05
N ASP A 72 24.86 9.45 -23.64
CA ASP A 72 24.62 10.77 -23.04
C ASP A 72 25.27 10.79 -21.66
N SER A 73 26.07 11.84 -21.38
CA SER A 73 26.79 12.00 -20.10
C SER A 73 25.85 11.99 -18.88
N ARG A 74 24.58 12.32 -19.06
CA ARG A 74 23.56 12.34 -18.02
C ARG A 74 23.05 10.96 -17.64
N LEU A 75 23.28 9.93 -18.48
CA LEU A 75 22.95 8.52 -18.19
C LEU A 75 24.03 7.82 -17.34
N VAL A 76 25.21 8.44 -17.21
CA VAL A 76 26.32 7.91 -16.42
C VAL A 76 26.18 8.39 -14.99
N TYR A 77 25.44 7.68 -14.16
CA TYR A 77 25.43 7.91 -12.72
C TYR A 77 26.72 7.35 -12.11
N GLU A 78 27.37 8.12 -11.23
CA GLU A 78 28.61 7.70 -10.58
C GLU A 78 28.48 6.32 -9.95
N LYS A 79 29.41 5.43 -10.31
CA LYS A 79 29.57 4.09 -9.74
C LYS A 79 29.66 4.17 -8.22
N GLN A 80 28.64 3.70 -7.52
CA GLN A 80 28.88 3.13 -6.21
C GLN A 80 29.57 1.78 -6.41
N LEU A 81 30.80 1.71 -5.94
CA LEU A 81 31.63 0.50 -5.93
C LEU A 81 30.92 -0.60 -5.12
N GLY A 82 30.42 -1.62 -5.81
CA GLY A 82 29.86 -2.81 -5.18
C GLY A 82 29.13 -3.72 -6.15
N MET A 83 29.89 -4.63 -6.80
CA MET A 83 29.43 -5.78 -7.59
C MET A 83 28.55 -5.53 -8.82
N SER A 84 29.22 -5.40 -9.93
CA SER A 84 28.99 -5.95 -11.27
C SER A 84 27.54 -6.37 -11.64
N GLU A 85 26.71 -5.42 -11.97
CA GLU A 85 25.79 -5.49 -13.10
C GLU A 85 26.24 -4.43 -14.12
N GLY A 86 27.47 -4.50 -14.45
CA GLY A 86 28.08 -3.53 -15.32
C GLY A 86 28.62 -4.21 -16.55
N VAL A 87 27.80 -4.36 -17.55
CA VAL A 87 28.28 -4.20 -18.93
C VAL A 87 27.16 -3.48 -19.66
N GLY A 88 27.36 -2.20 -19.99
CA GLY A 88 26.47 -1.41 -20.84
C GLY A 88 26.35 -1.96 -22.29
N ALA A 89 26.83 -3.18 -22.55
CA ALA A 89 26.65 -3.90 -23.79
C ALA A 89 25.35 -4.74 -23.82
N ASP A 90 24.67 -4.95 -22.69
CA ASP A 90 23.46 -5.77 -22.60
C ASP A 90 22.18 -4.93 -22.31
N GLY A 91 22.18 -3.66 -22.70
CA GLY A 91 20.93 -2.85 -22.80
C GLY A 91 20.23 -2.51 -21.49
N GLY A 92 20.93 -2.52 -20.35
CA GLY A 92 20.32 -2.25 -19.05
C GLY A 92 20.49 -0.80 -18.58
N PHE A 93 19.76 0.16 -19.13
CA PHE A 93 19.68 1.50 -18.54
C PHE A 93 18.61 1.53 -17.45
N LEU A 94 19.04 1.84 -16.22
CA LEU A 94 18.15 2.07 -15.09
C LEU A 94 17.41 3.40 -15.29
N VAL A 95 16.09 3.37 -15.21
CA VAL A 95 15.29 4.60 -15.12
C VAL A 95 15.72 5.37 -13.88
N VAL A 96 15.86 6.69 -14.03
CA VAL A 96 16.23 7.59 -12.93
C VAL A 96 15.29 7.36 -11.74
N PRO A 97 15.81 7.27 -10.51
CA PRO A 97 15.01 6.96 -9.30
C PRO A 97 13.78 7.85 -9.07
N GLU A 98 13.80 9.09 -9.57
CA GLU A 98 12.67 10.02 -9.47
C GLU A 98 11.44 9.56 -10.26
N PHE A 99 11.60 9.19 -11.53
CA PHE A 99 10.48 8.71 -12.36
C PHE A 99 9.95 7.37 -11.86
N SER A 100 10.83 6.50 -11.40
CA SER A 100 10.48 5.24 -10.77
C SER A 100 9.60 5.43 -9.54
N LYS A 101 9.93 6.41 -8.68
CA LYS A 101 9.12 6.75 -7.49
C LYS A 101 7.78 7.37 -7.86
N GLN A 102 7.74 8.26 -8.86
CA GLN A 102 6.49 8.88 -9.34
C GLN A 102 5.54 7.83 -9.89
N LEU A 103 6.02 6.91 -10.73
CA LEU A 103 5.20 5.84 -11.29
C LEU A 103 4.66 4.91 -10.20
N LEU A 104 5.46 4.54 -9.20
CA LEU A 104 5.01 3.74 -8.06
C LEU A 104 3.95 4.47 -7.22
N MET A 105 4.15 5.77 -6.96
CA MET A 105 3.21 6.60 -6.22
C MET A 105 1.88 6.71 -6.97
N GLN A 106 1.90 6.95 -8.27
CA GLN A 106 0.71 6.98 -9.12
C GLN A 106 0.00 5.62 -9.14
N THR A 107 0.73 4.51 -9.20
CA THR A 107 0.18 3.16 -9.10
C THR A 107 -0.59 2.95 -7.79
N TYR A 108 -0.05 3.42 -6.67
CA TYR A 108 -0.74 3.31 -5.38
C TYR A 108 -1.93 4.27 -5.25
N GLU A 109 -1.91 5.39 -5.95
CA GLU A 109 -3.03 6.34 -5.99
C GLU A 109 -4.21 5.80 -6.82
N THR A 110 -3.94 5.05 -7.90
CA THR A 110 -4.99 4.43 -8.74
C THR A 110 -5.57 3.16 -8.09
N GLY A 111 -4.79 2.42 -7.31
CA GLY A 111 -5.27 1.25 -6.56
C GLY A 111 -6.27 1.65 -5.48
N ILE A 112 -7.48 1.06 -5.52
CA ILE A 112 -8.55 1.34 -4.56
C ILE A 112 -8.28 0.60 -3.24
N VAL A 113 -8.00 -0.70 -3.32
CA VAL A 113 -7.76 -1.58 -2.16
C VAL A 113 -6.35 -1.39 -1.62
N THR A 114 -5.37 -1.25 -2.51
CA THR A 114 -3.95 -1.03 -2.18
C THR A 114 -3.75 0.16 -1.25
N ARG A 115 -4.49 1.25 -1.46
CA ARG A 115 -4.43 2.47 -0.65
C ARG A 115 -4.83 2.25 0.81
N ASP A 116 -5.72 1.29 1.08
CA ASP A 116 -6.23 1.00 2.41
C ASP A 116 -5.33 0.01 3.19
N CYS A 117 -4.39 -0.65 2.50
CA CYS A 117 -3.47 -1.62 3.08
C CYS A 117 -2.33 -0.96 3.89
N TRP A 118 -1.78 -1.73 4.81
CA TRP A 118 -0.58 -1.33 5.53
C TRP A 118 0.66 -1.55 4.67
N GLN A 119 1.21 -0.45 4.12
CA GLN A 119 2.34 -0.48 3.20
C GLN A 119 3.67 -0.38 3.94
N VAL A 120 4.59 -1.32 3.70
CA VAL A 120 5.92 -1.37 4.30
C VAL A 120 6.98 -1.49 3.19
N PRO A 121 7.66 -0.39 2.80
CA PRO A 121 8.74 -0.46 1.84
C PRO A 121 9.99 -1.11 2.46
N ILE A 122 10.65 -1.99 1.70
CA ILE A 122 11.88 -2.69 2.14
C ILE A 122 13.01 -2.54 1.11
N SER A 123 14.24 -2.49 1.60
CA SER A 123 15.45 -2.46 0.76
C SER A 123 15.90 -3.87 0.32
N GLY A 124 15.60 -4.90 1.13
CA GLY A 124 15.90 -6.30 0.84
C GLY A 124 14.89 -6.95 -0.11
N ASN A 125 14.99 -8.28 -0.26
CA ASN A 125 14.03 -9.08 -1.03
C ASN A 125 13.11 -9.92 -0.13
N ARG A 126 13.26 -9.82 1.18
CA ARG A 126 12.51 -10.59 2.18
C ARG A 126 12.23 -9.73 3.39
N LEU A 127 11.02 -9.81 3.92
CA LEU A 127 10.60 -9.18 5.16
C LEU A 127 10.05 -10.27 6.09
N VAL A 128 10.59 -10.35 7.31
CA VAL A 128 10.08 -11.24 8.34
C VAL A 128 9.53 -10.40 9.48
N ILE A 129 8.26 -10.60 9.81
CA ILE A 129 7.57 -9.89 10.88
C ILE A 129 7.05 -10.92 11.90
N ASN A 130 7.26 -10.66 13.17
CA ASN A 130 6.66 -11.44 14.23
C ASN A 130 5.26 -10.91 14.52
N ALA A 131 4.27 -11.78 14.44
CA ALA A 131 2.87 -11.50 14.77
C ALA A 131 2.42 -12.33 15.96
N ILE A 132 1.42 -11.86 16.68
CA ILE A 132 0.77 -12.60 17.77
C ILE A 132 -0.18 -13.63 17.14
N ASP A 133 -0.11 -14.87 17.60
CA ASP A 133 -1.00 -15.93 17.17
C ASP A 133 -2.17 -16.09 18.16
N GLU A 134 -3.29 -15.46 17.84
CA GLU A 134 -4.49 -15.46 18.70
C GLU A 134 -5.59 -16.32 18.07
N ILE A 135 -5.84 -17.51 18.65
CA ILE A 135 -6.77 -18.51 18.11
C ILE A 135 -8.15 -18.38 18.77
N SER A 136 -8.20 -18.14 20.08
CA SER A 136 -9.45 -18.22 20.84
C SER A 136 -9.46 -17.26 22.02
N ARG A 137 -10.65 -16.72 22.30
CA ARG A 137 -10.95 -15.84 23.44
C ARG A 137 -11.86 -16.49 24.49
N VAL A 138 -12.15 -17.78 24.35
CA VAL A 138 -13.07 -18.51 25.23
C VAL A 138 -12.64 -18.46 26.69
N THR A 139 -11.33 -18.55 26.95
CA THR A 139 -10.76 -18.50 28.32
C THR A 139 -10.45 -17.09 28.78
N SER A 140 -11.05 -16.07 28.18
CA SER A 140 -10.76 -14.63 28.42
C SER A 140 -9.30 -14.23 28.17
N CYS A 141 -8.52 -15.09 27.51
CA CYS A 141 -7.15 -14.82 27.10
C CYS A 141 -7.15 -13.99 25.83
N ARG A 142 -6.31 -12.98 25.78
CA ARG A 142 -6.02 -12.19 24.57
C ARG A 142 -4.54 -12.27 24.27
N SER A 143 -4.12 -11.71 23.13
CA SER A 143 -2.71 -11.55 22.78
C SER A 143 -1.93 -12.88 22.81
N GLY A 144 -2.43 -13.89 22.10
CA GLY A 144 -1.76 -15.19 21.97
C GLY A 144 -1.85 -16.10 23.20
N GLY A 145 -2.84 -15.89 24.07
CA GLY A 145 -3.05 -16.71 25.25
C GLY A 145 -2.45 -16.16 26.55
N LEU A 146 -2.15 -14.85 26.56
CA LEU A 146 -1.71 -14.16 27.78
C LEU A 146 -2.87 -14.05 28.76
N LEU A 147 -2.69 -14.58 29.98
CA LEU A 147 -3.67 -14.56 31.07
C LEU A 147 -3.40 -13.38 32.00
N THR A 148 -4.46 -12.61 32.28
CA THR A 148 -4.49 -11.65 33.37
C THR A 148 -5.71 -11.94 34.24
N TYR A 149 -5.55 -11.91 35.59
CA TYR A 149 -6.61 -12.25 36.52
C TYR A 149 -6.42 -11.48 37.82
N TRP A 150 -7.53 -11.33 38.54
CA TRP A 150 -7.53 -10.74 39.88
C TRP A 150 -7.23 -11.86 40.89
N LEU A 151 -6.32 -11.60 41.82
CA LEU A 151 -5.89 -12.54 42.80
C LEU A 151 -6.07 -11.95 44.18
N CYS A 152 -6.57 -12.74 45.14
CA CYS A 152 -6.58 -12.36 46.55
C CYS A 152 -5.19 -12.46 47.17
N GLU A 153 -5.00 -11.88 48.35
CA GLU A 153 -3.76 -11.96 49.12
C GLU A 153 -3.37 -13.41 49.38
N ALA A 154 -2.09 -13.74 49.19
CA ALA A 154 -1.51 -15.09 49.29
C ALA A 154 -2.00 -16.12 48.25
N GLY A 155 -2.73 -15.73 47.19
CA GLY A 155 -3.13 -16.63 46.13
C GLY A 155 -1.98 -17.08 45.24
N THR A 156 -2.08 -18.29 44.67
CA THR A 156 -1.08 -18.86 43.76
C THR A 156 -1.15 -18.17 42.38
N LYS A 157 -0.02 -17.64 41.90
CA LYS A 157 0.11 -17.02 40.59
C LYS A 157 0.24 -18.06 39.48
N LEU A 158 -0.59 -17.96 38.44
CA LEU A 158 -0.46 -18.78 37.24
C LEU A 158 0.39 -18.02 36.19
N THR A 159 1.28 -18.75 35.54
CA THR A 159 2.10 -18.19 34.45
C THR A 159 1.47 -18.50 33.09
N SER A 160 1.58 -17.60 32.16
CA SER A 160 1.13 -17.78 30.77
C SER A 160 2.21 -17.27 29.81
N HIS A 161 2.27 -17.85 28.61
CA HIS A 161 3.20 -17.47 27.57
C HIS A 161 2.44 -17.11 26.30
N PRO A 162 2.69 -15.93 25.70
CA PRO A 162 2.08 -15.57 24.43
C PRO A 162 2.63 -16.48 23.32
N LYS A 163 1.75 -16.91 22.42
CA LYS A 163 2.13 -17.58 21.18
C LYS A 163 2.44 -16.55 20.11
N LEU A 164 3.59 -16.70 19.48
CA LEU A 164 4.05 -15.86 18.37
C LEU A 164 4.16 -16.69 17.10
N ARG A 165 3.89 -16.08 15.96
CA ARG A 165 4.14 -16.63 14.63
C ARG A 165 4.98 -15.67 13.81
N GLN A 166 5.59 -16.16 12.76
CA GLN A 166 6.32 -15.34 11.79
C GLN A 166 5.52 -15.25 10.50
N ILE A 167 5.46 -14.06 9.94
CA ILE A 167 5.01 -13.74 8.59
C ILE A 167 6.26 -13.54 7.76
N ASP A 168 6.41 -14.30 6.68
CA ASP A 168 7.60 -14.30 5.82
C ASP A 168 7.23 -13.88 4.39
N LEU A 169 7.39 -12.62 4.11
CA LEU A 169 7.10 -12.02 2.81
C LEU A 169 8.35 -12.07 1.91
N LYS A 170 8.21 -12.64 0.72
CA LYS A 170 9.27 -12.73 -0.30
C LYS A 170 8.82 -12.02 -1.55
N LEU A 171 9.50 -10.92 -1.89
CA LEU A 171 9.12 -10.10 -3.02
C LEU A 171 9.05 -10.88 -4.33
N ASN A 172 7.89 -10.91 -4.93
CA ASN A 172 7.60 -11.47 -6.24
C ASN A 172 7.75 -10.39 -7.32
N LYS A 173 8.07 -10.81 -8.57
CA LYS A 173 8.20 -9.89 -9.69
C LYS A 173 6.85 -9.69 -10.36
N HIS A 174 6.40 -8.45 -10.42
CA HIS A 174 5.30 -8.03 -11.27
C HIS A 174 5.88 -7.28 -12.47
N ILE A 175 5.58 -7.70 -13.70
CA ILE A 175 6.25 -7.23 -14.90
C ILE A 175 5.23 -6.74 -15.91
N GLY A 176 5.48 -5.56 -16.47
CA GLY A 176 4.82 -5.04 -17.66
C GLY A 176 5.83 -4.78 -18.76
N ALA A 177 5.48 -5.05 -20.00
CA ALA A 177 6.32 -4.74 -21.16
C ALA A 177 5.44 -4.18 -22.28
N TYR A 178 5.99 -3.25 -23.07
CA TYR A 178 5.34 -2.74 -24.27
C TYR A 178 6.34 -2.51 -25.39
N TYR A 179 5.83 -2.51 -26.62
CA TYR A 179 6.59 -2.20 -27.82
C TYR A 179 6.30 -0.75 -28.23
N ALA A 180 7.32 -0.01 -28.62
CA ALA A 180 7.20 1.32 -29.17
C ALA A 180 7.97 1.38 -30.49
N THR A 181 7.37 1.94 -31.53
CA THR A 181 8.05 2.20 -32.80
C THR A 181 8.96 3.42 -32.67
N ASP A 182 10.01 3.50 -33.48
CA ASP A 182 10.95 4.62 -33.48
C ASP A 182 10.25 5.96 -33.78
N GLU A 183 9.20 5.95 -34.62
CA GLU A 183 8.37 7.13 -34.93
C GLU A 183 7.62 7.65 -33.68
N LEU A 184 7.07 6.72 -32.88
CA LEU A 184 6.37 7.08 -31.63
C LEU A 184 7.33 7.63 -30.57
N LEU A 185 8.57 7.11 -30.53
CA LEU A 185 9.63 7.61 -29.66
C LEU A 185 10.10 9.02 -30.04
N ALA A 186 9.97 9.41 -31.30
CA ALA A 186 10.26 10.78 -31.75
C ALA A 186 9.28 11.81 -31.14
N ASP A 187 8.04 11.41 -30.83
CA ASP A 187 7.04 12.24 -30.13
C ASP A 187 7.01 11.86 -28.61
N ALA A 188 8.10 12.13 -27.94
CA ALA A 188 8.31 11.73 -26.56
C ALA A 188 7.25 12.24 -25.56
N THR A 189 6.68 13.42 -25.81
CA THR A 189 5.69 14.03 -24.89
C THR A 189 4.39 13.23 -24.88
N ALA A 190 3.92 12.81 -26.08
CA ALA A 190 2.72 11.99 -26.19
C ALA A 190 2.93 10.61 -25.56
N LEU A 191 4.09 9.99 -25.80
CA LEU A 191 4.45 8.71 -25.23
C LEU A 191 4.48 8.75 -23.69
N GLU A 192 5.11 9.77 -23.10
CA GLU A 192 5.20 9.95 -21.66
C GLU A 192 3.82 9.94 -20.98
N SER A 193 2.90 10.77 -21.50
CA SER A 193 1.58 10.93 -20.89
C SER A 193 0.75 9.64 -20.95
N ILE A 194 0.81 8.93 -22.07
CA ILE A 194 0.05 7.69 -22.29
C ILE A 194 0.64 6.55 -21.46
N VAL A 195 1.94 6.31 -21.57
CA VAL A 195 2.61 5.15 -20.95
C VAL A 195 2.55 5.23 -19.43
N SER A 196 2.88 6.39 -18.84
CA SER A 196 2.85 6.55 -17.38
C SER A 196 1.47 6.25 -16.80
N LYS A 197 0.41 6.77 -17.44
CA LYS A 197 -0.95 6.56 -16.98
C LYS A 197 -1.39 5.10 -17.14
N LEU A 198 -1.22 4.52 -18.32
CA LEU A 198 -1.67 3.15 -18.59
C LEU A 198 -0.97 2.12 -17.70
N PHE A 199 0.34 2.28 -17.47
CA PHE A 199 1.05 1.37 -16.55
C PHE A 199 0.66 1.56 -15.10
N ALA A 200 0.43 2.80 -14.64
CA ALA A 200 -0.03 3.05 -13.29
C ALA A 200 -1.41 2.40 -13.04
N ASP A 201 -2.33 2.58 -13.98
CA ASP A 201 -3.68 2.04 -13.89
C ASP A 201 -3.65 0.48 -13.90
N GLU A 202 -2.91 -0.14 -14.84
CA GLU A 202 -2.84 -1.60 -14.94
C GLU A 202 -2.11 -2.24 -13.74
N PHE A 203 -1.01 -1.64 -13.28
CA PHE A 203 -0.34 -2.14 -12.08
C PHE A 203 -1.22 -2.00 -10.84
N GLY A 204 -1.91 -0.87 -10.68
CA GLY A 204 -2.85 -0.66 -9.59
C GLY A 204 -3.96 -1.71 -9.59
N TRP A 205 -4.58 -1.92 -10.76
CA TRP A 205 -5.65 -2.91 -10.92
C TRP A 205 -5.18 -4.33 -10.59
N ARG A 206 -4.02 -4.75 -11.10
CA ARG A 206 -3.45 -6.09 -10.85
C ARG A 206 -3.02 -6.31 -9.41
N ILE A 207 -2.52 -5.28 -8.74
CA ILE A 207 -2.18 -5.37 -7.32
C ILE A 207 -3.45 -5.53 -6.49
N ASP A 208 -4.50 -4.76 -6.78
CA ASP A 208 -5.80 -4.88 -6.10
C ASP A 208 -6.41 -6.27 -6.32
N ASP A 209 -6.33 -6.82 -7.54
CA ASP A 209 -6.77 -8.20 -7.82
C ASP A 209 -5.98 -9.22 -7.01
N ALA A 210 -4.65 -9.06 -6.92
CA ALA A 210 -3.82 -9.97 -6.13
C ALA A 210 -4.12 -9.88 -4.62
N ILE A 211 -4.47 -8.70 -4.09
CA ILE A 211 -4.86 -8.53 -2.69
C ILE A 211 -6.20 -9.24 -2.39
N ILE A 212 -7.13 -9.28 -3.33
CA ILE A 212 -8.43 -9.93 -3.17
C ILE A 212 -8.35 -11.43 -3.49
N ASN A 213 -7.85 -11.79 -4.69
CA ASN A 213 -7.94 -13.12 -5.30
C ASN A 213 -6.61 -13.88 -5.35
N GLY A 214 -5.48 -13.27 -4.96
CA GLY A 214 -4.15 -13.84 -5.14
C GLY A 214 -3.95 -15.19 -4.45
N THR A 215 -3.22 -16.08 -5.10
CA THR A 215 -3.00 -17.46 -4.61
C THR A 215 -1.83 -17.59 -3.62
N GLY A 216 -0.99 -16.55 -3.46
CA GLY A 216 0.24 -16.62 -2.67
C GLY A 216 1.41 -17.33 -3.35
N ALA A 217 1.21 -17.87 -4.55
CA ALA A 217 2.25 -18.57 -5.30
C ALA A 217 2.81 -17.69 -6.43
N GLY A 218 3.91 -16.99 -6.15
CA GLY A 218 4.51 -16.04 -7.09
C GLY A 218 3.78 -14.70 -7.21
N MET A 219 2.79 -14.46 -6.35
CA MET A 219 2.00 -13.25 -6.21
C MET A 219 1.56 -13.11 -4.75
N PRO A 220 1.08 -11.94 -4.31
CA PRO A 220 0.51 -11.75 -2.97
C PRO A 220 -0.56 -12.79 -2.62
N LEU A 221 -0.72 -13.12 -1.34
CA LEU A 221 -1.80 -13.97 -0.86
C LEU A 221 -3.06 -13.13 -0.66
N GLY A 222 -4.09 -13.41 -1.46
CA GLY A 222 -5.37 -12.71 -1.40
C GLY A 222 -6.19 -13.05 -0.15
N ILE A 223 -7.04 -12.10 0.26
CA ILE A 223 -7.88 -12.28 1.44
C ILE A 223 -8.92 -13.41 1.28
N LEU A 224 -9.45 -13.62 0.06
CA LEU A 224 -10.43 -14.67 -0.22
C LEU A 224 -9.87 -16.10 -0.12
N LEU A 225 -8.55 -16.26 -0.33
CA LEU A 225 -7.86 -17.55 -0.23
C LEU A 225 -7.09 -17.71 1.09
N SER A 226 -7.12 -16.71 1.95
CA SER A 226 -6.42 -16.75 3.24
C SER A 226 -7.21 -17.58 4.26
N GLY A 227 -6.49 -18.24 5.17
CA GLY A 227 -7.12 -18.90 6.31
C GLY A 227 -7.78 -17.93 7.31
N GLY A 228 -7.49 -16.62 7.20
CA GLY A 228 -8.11 -15.58 8.01
C GLY A 228 -9.51 -15.17 7.55
N LEU A 229 -9.98 -15.63 6.39
CA LEU A 229 -11.32 -15.33 5.89
C LEU A 229 -12.38 -16.03 6.74
N VAL A 230 -13.42 -15.31 7.11
CA VAL A 230 -14.66 -15.86 7.69
C VAL A 230 -15.79 -15.63 6.71
N ILE A 231 -16.54 -16.69 6.41
CA ILE A 231 -17.63 -16.65 5.44
C ILE A 231 -18.95 -16.62 6.20
N GLN A 232 -19.77 -15.59 5.93
CA GLN A 232 -21.17 -15.53 6.36
C GLN A 232 -22.01 -16.46 5.48
N ALA A 233 -22.65 -17.43 6.07
CA ALA A 233 -23.55 -18.32 5.34
C ALA A 233 -24.76 -17.56 4.75
N ALA A 234 -25.29 -18.06 3.64
CA ALA A 234 -26.56 -17.59 3.11
C ALA A 234 -27.70 -17.92 4.08
N GLU A 235 -28.77 -17.13 4.05
CA GLU A 235 -29.97 -17.40 4.87
C GLU A 235 -30.77 -18.58 4.33
N ALA A 236 -31.48 -19.26 5.23
CA ALA A 236 -32.33 -20.38 4.83
C ALA A 236 -33.43 -19.88 3.88
N LEU A 237 -33.62 -20.57 2.75
CA LEU A 237 -34.58 -20.22 1.71
C LEU A 237 -34.33 -18.89 0.99
N GLN A 238 -33.15 -18.35 1.08
CA GLN A 238 -32.75 -17.17 0.31
C GLN A 238 -32.79 -17.50 -1.19
N PRO A 239 -33.44 -16.67 -2.03
CA PRO A 239 -33.40 -16.85 -3.47
C PRO A 239 -31.96 -16.78 -4.01
N VAL A 240 -31.71 -17.53 -5.09
CA VAL A 240 -30.38 -17.52 -5.75
C VAL A 240 -30.05 -16.13 -6.23
N ASP A 241 -28.76 -15.76 -6.15
CA ASP A 241 -28.21 -14.47 -6.62
C ASP A 241 -28.88 -13.25 -5.98
N THR A 242 -29.30 -13.35 -4.72
CA THR A 242 -29.90 -12.22 -3.98
C THR A 242 -29.07 -11.85 -2.75
N VAL A 243 -29.25 -10.63 -2.27
CA VAL A 243 -28.65 -10.13 -1.03
C VAL A 243 -29.79 -9.65 -0.11
N VAL A 244 -29.83 -10.17 1.11
CA VAL A 244 -30.81 -9.78 2.10
C VAL A 244 -30.18 -9.04 3.28
N ALA A 245 -30.98 -8.29 4.02
CA ALA A 245 -30.50 -7.47 5.13
C ALA A 245 -29.81 -8.29 6.23
N GLU A 246 -30.31 -9.51 6.45
CA GLU A 246 -29.78 -10.46 7.43
C GLU A 246 -28.34 -10.86 7.10
N ASN A 247 -28.00 -11.03 5.82
CA ASN A 247 -26.60 -11.31 5.40
C ASN A 247 -25.66 -10.18 5.84
N ILE A 248 -26.05 -8.93 5.62
CA ILE A 248 -25.25 -7.75 5.97
C ILE A 248 -25.09 -7.63 7.50
N MET A 249 -26.18 -7.87 8.24
CA MET A 249 -26.15 -7.87 9.71
C MET A 249 -25.29 -9.02 10.24
N GLY A 250 -25.32 -10.19 9.62
CA GLY A 250 -24.48 -11.33 9.92
C GLY A 250 -23.00 -11.02 9.70
N MET A 251 -22.64 -10.48 8.53
CA MET A 251 -21.26 -10.05 8.22
C MET A 251 -20.74 -9.01 9.21
N TRP A 252 -21.60 -8.05 9.58
CA TRP A 252 -21.26 -7.05 10.59
C TRP A 252 -20.93 -7.67 11.95
N ASN A 253 -21.69 -8.70 12.37
CA ASN A 253 -21.46 -9.40 13.64
C ASN A 253 -20.15 -10.20 13.66
N LEU A 254 -19.75 -10.77 12.52
CA LEU A 254 -18.54 -11.58 12.41
C LEU A 254 -17.24 -10.74 12.47
N MET A 255 -17.32 -9.42 12.26
CA MET A 255 -16.15 -8.55 12.38
C MET A 255 -15.94 -8.11 13.84
N PRO A 256 -14.68 -8.18 14.35
CA PRO A 256 -14.34 -7.66 15.66
C PRO A 256 -14.67 -6.17 15.79
N ALA A 257 -15.23 -5.74 16.92
CA ALA A 257 -15.68 -4.36 17.12
C ALA A 257 -14.55 -3.30 16.89
N ALA A 258 -13.32 -3.63 17.25
CA ALA A 258 -12.18 -2.75 17.07
C ALA A 258 -11.85 -2.48 15.59
N ASN A 259 -12.03 -3.49 14.72
CA ASN A 259 -11.75 -3.41 13.29
C ASN A 259 -12.87 -2.71 12.52
N ARG A 260 -14.12 -2.72 13.02
CA ARG A 260 -15.26 -2.06 12.37
C ARG A 260 -15.02 -0.57 12.09
N VAL A 261 -14.19 0.10 12.89
CA VAL A 261 -13.90 1.54 12.73
C VAL A 261 -13.16 1.84 11.42
N LYS A 262 -12.29 0.93 10.98
CA LYS A 262 -11.49 1.09 9.75
C LYS A 262 -12.01 0.27 8.58
N ALA A 263 -12.94 -0.65 8.84
CA ALA A 263 -13.48 -1.54 7.83
C ALA A 263 -14.28 -0.78 6.76
N LYS A 264 -14.25 -1.31 5.55
CA LYS A 264 -15.01 -0.87 4.38
C LYS A 264 -15.74 -2.04 3.75
N TRP A 265 -16.80 -1.74 3.01
CA TRP A 265 -17.51 -2.69 2.18
C TRP A 265 -16.92 -2.64 0.77
N TYR A 266 -16.31 -3.70 0.32
CA TYR A 266 -15.86 -3.88 -1.05
C TYR A 266 -16.88 -4.76 -1.75
N ILE A 267 -17.47 -4.26 -2.82
CA ILE A 267 -18.56 -4.93 -3.52
C ILE A 267 -18.31 -4.95 -5.01
N ASN A 268 -18.83 -5.96 -5.69
CA ASN A 268 -18.97 -5.91 -7.13
C ASN A 268 -20.07 -4.90 -7.49
N GLN A 269 -19.90 -4.17 -8.59
CA GLN A 269 -20.90 -3.21 -9.06
C GLN A 269 -22.28 -3.85 -9.33
N ASP A 270 -22.32 -5.14 -9.69
CA ASP A 270 -23.57 -5.88 -9.89
C ASP A 270 -24.40 -6.06 -8.61
N VAL A 271 -23.78 -5.89 -7.45
CA VAL A 271 -24.43 -5.96 -6.13
C VAL A 271 -25.17 -4.68 -5.78
N GLU A 272 -24.76 -3.52 -6.32
CA GLU A 272 -25.36 -2.22 -5.99
C GLU A 272 -26.89 -2.17 -6.17
N PRO A 273 -27.47 -2.68 -7.31
CA PRO A 273 -28.93 -2.70 -7.47
C PRO A 273 -29.64 -3.51 -6.38
N GLN A 274 -29.03 -4.61 -5.92
CA GLN A 274 -29.58 -5.42 -4.83
C GLN A 274 -29.60 -4.65 -3.50
N LEU A 275 -28.52 -3.91 -3.19
CA LEU A 275 -28.47 -3.07 -1.99
C LEU A 275 -29.53 -1.96 -2.02
N MET A 276 -29.77 -1.34 -3.18
CA MET A 276 -30.79 -0.29 -3.34
C MET A 276 -32.21 -0.81 -3.18
N GLN A 277 -32.47 -2.06 -3.55
CA GLN A 277 -33.77 -2.71 -3.40
C GLN A 277 -33.98 -3.35 -2.01
N MET A 278 -32.92 -3.42 -1.21
CA MET A 278 -32.96 -4.07 0.09
C MET A 278 -33.84 -3.29 1.09
N TYR A 279 -34.73 -3.97 1.77
CA TYR A 279 -35.57 -3.41 2.81
C TYR A 279 -35.70 -4.36 4.00
N ILE A 280 -35.93 -3.78 5.19
CA ILE A 280 -36.32 -4.54 6.37
C ILE A 280 -37.84 -4.55 6.41
N PRO A 281 -38.48 -5.74 6.43
CA PRO A 281 -39.94 -5.84 6.52
C PRO A 281 -40.43 -5.19 7.83
N ALA A 282 -41.21 -4.13 7.73
CA ALA A 282 -41.80 -3.44 8.86
C ALA A 282 -43.32 -3.26 8.62
N GLY A 283 -44.12 -4.20 9.08
CA GLY A 283 -45.55 -4.17 8.88
C GLY A 283 -45.97 -4.33 7.40
N LEU A 284 -46.84 -3.44 6.91
CA LEU A 284 -47.31 -3.40 5.51
C LEU A 284 -46.35 -2.63 4.57
N GLY A 285 -45.29 -2.05 5.09
CA GLY A 285 -44.26 -1.32 4.32
C GLY A 285 -42.86 -1.73 4.78
N GLY A 286 -41.88 -1.69 3.87
CA GLY A 286 -40.47 -1.93 4.19
C GLY A 286 -39.74 -0.63 4.46
N LEU A 287 -38.75 -0.65 5.39
CA LEU A 287 -37.80 0.41 5.56
C LEU A 287 -36.57 0.09 4.72
N PRO A 288 -36.11 1.00 3.82
CA PRO A 288 -34.91 0.76 3.03
C PRO A 288 -33.71 0.65 3.95
N VAL A 289 -32.88 -0.36 3.76
CA VAL A 289 -31.64 -0.59 4.52
C VAL A 289 -30.53 0.32 4.00
N TYR A 290 -30.48 0.48 2.71
CA TYR A 290 -29.53 1.33 2.02
C TYR A 290 -30.28 2.39 1.21
N LEU A 291 -30.02 3.64 1.55
CA LEU A 291 -30.49 4.78 0.76
C LEU A 291 -29.26 5.65 0.47
N PRO A 292 -28.90 5.85 -0.79
CA PRO A 292 -27.82 6.80 -1.14
C PRO A 292 -28.15 8.18 -0.59
N ALA A 293 -27.16 8.92 -0.12
CA ALA A 293 -27.34 10.27 0.38
C ALA A 293 -27.96 11.15 -0.73
N GLY A 294 -29.21 11.63 -0.54
CA GLY A 294 -29.96 12.39 -1.55
C GLY A 294 -30.79 11.54 -2.52
N GLY A 295 -30.98 10.25 -2.29
CA GLY A 295 -31.75 9.34 -3.13
C GLY A 295 -31.11 9.12 -4.50
N PHE A 296 -31.90 8.89 -5.55
CA PHE A 296 -31.40 8.67 -6.92
C PHE A 296 -30.73 9.90 -7.57
N VAL A 297 -30.77 11.06 -6.93
CA VAL A 297 -30.20 12.32 -7.46
C VAL A 297 -28.73 12.51 -7.06
N ALA A 298 -28.27 11.83 -6.01
CA ALA A 298 -26.92 11.94 -5.49
C ALA A 298 -26.04 10.73 -5.87
N SER A 299 -24.73 10.88 -5.69
CA SER A 299 -23.75 9.81 -5.94
C SER A 299 -24.15 8.51 -5.22
N PRO A 300 -24.11 7.35 -5.88
CA PRO A 300 -24.48 6.07 -5.30
C PRO A 300 -23.55 5.61 -4.17
N ASN A 301 -22.35 6.15 -4.06
CA ASN A 301 -21.37 5.76 -3.05
C ASN A 301 -21.78 6.25 -1.66
N GLY A 302 -22.65 5.49 -1.02
CA GLY A 302 -23.16 5.74 0.32
C GLY A 302 -22.39 4.99 1.40
N THR A 303 -22.99 4.95 2.57
CA THR A 303 -22.51 4.15 3.70
C THR A 303 -23.52 3.05 4.04
N LEU A 304 -23.01 1.86 4.34
CA LEU A 304 -23.80 0.74 4.85
C LEU A 304 -23.38 0.50 6.30
N LEU A 305 -24.34 0.57 7.23
CA LEU A 305 -24.08 0.52 8.67
C LEU A 305 -23.00 1.54 9.13
N GLY A 306 -22.98 2.73 8.52
CA GLY A 306 -22.00 3.78 8.83
C GLY A 306 -20.58 3.52 8.31
N ARG A 307 -20.38 2.53 7.43
CA ARG A 307 -19.10 2.24 6.77
C ARG A 307 -19.20 2.51 5.27
N PRO A 308 -18.14 3.08 4.66
CA PRO A 308 -18.17 3.42 3.24
C PRO A 308 -18.27 2.15 2.39
N ILE A 309 -19.00 2.26 1.30
CA ILE A 309 -19.07 1.26 0.23
C ILE A 309 -18.10 1.67 -0.86
N GLN A 310 -17.30 0.70 -1.31
CA GLN A 310 -16.33 0.86 -2.36
C GLN A 310 -16.58 -0.18 -3.45
N PRO A 311 -17.18 0.20 -4.58
CA PRO A 311 -17.30 -0.70 -5.72
C PRO A 311 -15.91 -1.03 -6.28
N ILE A 312 -15.68 -2.31 -6.56
CA ILE A 312 -14.45 -2.82 -7.17
C ILE A 312 -14.76 -3.90 -8.21
N GLU A 313 -14.04 -3.92 -9.30
CA GLU A 313 -14.22 -4.93 -10.36
C GLU A 313 -13.62 -6.30 -9.98
N GLN A 314 -12.66 -6.33 -9.05
CA GLN A 314 -11.96 -7.52 -8.61
C GLN A 314 -12.82 -8.42 -7.68
N ALA A 315 -13.93 -7.91 -7.17
CA ALA A 315 -14.88 -8.71 -6.41
C ALA A 315 -15.59 -9.70 -7.32
N ALA A 316 -15.94 -10.88 -6.78
CA ALA A 316 -16.63 -11.92 -7.53
C ALA A 316 -18.01 -11.43 -8.06
N ALA A 317 -18.49 -12.05 -9.14
CA ALA A 317 -19.85 -11.78 -9.64
C ALA A 317 -20.90 -12.13 -8.61
N LEU A 318 -22.05 -11.45 -8.68
CA LEU A 318 -23.20 -11.66 -7.78
C LEU A 318 -23.55 -13.15 -7.62
N GLY A 319 -23.76 -13.57 -6.40
CA GLY A 319 -24.08 -14.95 -6.04
C GLY A 319 -22.87 -15.83 -5.71
N ASN A 320 -21.65 -15.41 -6.02
CA ASN A 320 -20.43 -16.14 -5.70
C ASN A 320 -19.80 -15.67 -4.39
N VAL A 321 -18.93 -16.50 -3.81
CA VAL A 321 -18.15 -16.09 -2.62
C VAL A 321 -17.27 -14.89 -2.95
N GLY A 322 -17.40 -13.82 -2.16
CA GLY A 322 -16.59 -12.62 -2.33
C GLY A 322 -17.20 -11.57 -3.27
N ASP A 323 -18.48 -11.67 -3.64
CA ASP A 323 -19.23 -10.60 -4.29
C ASP A 323 -19.46 -9.40 -3.35
N ILE A 324 -19.56 -9.67 -2.05
CA ILE A 324 -19.56 -8.69 -0.96
C ILE A 324 -18.47 -9.08 0.02
N ILE A 325 -17.56 -8.15 0.29
CA ILE A 325 -16.47 -8.31 1.23
C ILE A 325 -16.55 -7.18 2.25
N PHE A 326 -16.59 -7.51 3.53
CA PHE A 326 -16.44 -6.54 4.61
C PHE A 326 -15.09 -6.73 5.26
N ALA A 327 -14.16 -5.82 5.01
CA ALA A 327 -12.77 -6.00 5.40
C ALA A 327 -12.12 -4.74 5.99
N ASP A 328 -11.24 -4.95 6.96
CA ASP A 328 -10.29 -3.96 7.48
C ASP A 328 -8.93 -4.20 6.80
N MET A 329 -8.68 -3.50 5.70
CA MET A 329 -7.45 -3.63 4.93
C MET A 329 -6.21 -3.11 5.66
N SER A 330 -6.36 -2.36 6.76
CA SER A 330 -5.21 -2.01 7.59
C SER A 330 -4.55 -3.23 8.28
N GLN A 331 -5.23 -4.37 8.27
CA GLN A 331 -4.73 -5.67 8.74
C GLN A 331 -4.11 -6.51 7.61
N TYR A 332 -3.98 -5.97 6.40
CA TYR A 332 -3.26 -6.58 5.29
C TYR A 332 -1.92 -5.87 5.10
N ILE A 333 -0.83 -6.61 5.16
CA ILE A 333 0.51 -6.06 4.92
C ILE A 333 0.87 -6.19 3.46
N LEU A 334 1.26 -5.07 2.86
CA LEU A 334 1.75 -4.99 1.49
C LEU A 334 3.19 -4.48 1.54
N THR A 335 4.10 -5.20 0.91
CA THR A 335 5.53 -4.87 0.92
C THR A 335 6.03 -4.70 -0.50
N ALA A 336 6.73 -3.60 -0.76
CA ALA A 336 7.35 -3.32 -2.05
C ALA A 336 8.82 -2.96 -1.87
N LYS A 337 9.62 -3.19 -2.91
CA LYS A 337 11.02 -2.81 -2.90
C LYS A 337 11.17 -1.29 -2.94
N SER A 338 11.94 -0.72 -2.02
CA SER A 338 12.12 0.73 -1.87
C SER A 338 12.75 1.42 -3.09
N GLY A 339 13.34 0.66 -4.02
CA GLY A 339 13.85 1.16 -5.30
C GLY A 339 12.76 1.50 -6.33
N GLY A 340 11.46 1.26 -6.03
CA GLY A 340 10.36 1.54 -6.94
C GLY A 340 10.29 0.58 -8.13
N ILE A 341 9.67 1.05 -9.22
CA ILE A 341 9.54 0.30 -10.47
C ILE A 341 10.84 0.43 -11.26
N GLN A 342 11.44 -0.69 -11.62
CA GLN A 342 12.64 -0.75 -12.45
C GLN A 342 12.22 -0.81 -13.92
N ALA A 343 12.73 0.08 -14.75
CA ALA A 343 12.53 0.02 -16.19
C ALA A 343 13.83 -0.35 -16.92
N ALA A 344 13.69 -1.05 -18.01
CA ALA A 344 14.78 -1.38 -18.94
C ALA A 344 14.22 -1.41 -20.36
N SER A 345 15.04 -1.06 -21.34
CA SER A 345 14.69 -1.10 -22.75
C SER A 345 15.64 -2.03 -23.53
N SER A 346 15.18 -2.50 -24.68
CA SER A 346 16.01 -3.29 -25.62
C SER A 346 15.47 -3.17 -27.05
N ILE A 347 16.37 -2.91 -27.99
CA ILE A 347 16.10 -2.93 -29.44
C ILE A 347 16.27 -4.33 -30.06
N HIS A 348 16.99 -5.23 -29.38
CA HIS A 348 17.40 -6.50 -29.98
C HIS A 348 16.26 -7.49 -30.19
N VAL A 349 15.17 -7.35 -29.42
CA VAL A 349 14.03 -8.29 -29.47
C VAL A 349 13.20 -8.11 -30.74
N ALA A 350 13.09 -6.89 -31.25
CA ALA A 350 12.25 -6.50 -32.39
C ALA A 350 13.04 -5.75 -33.47
N PHE A 351 14.31 -6.10 -33.67
CA PHE A 351 15.22 -5.42 -34.59
C PHE A 351 14.74 -5.41 -36.05
N MET A 352 13.96 -6.41 -36.45
CA MET A 352 13.46 -6.54 -37.87
C MET A 352 12.21 -5.69 -38.12
N THR A 353 11.59 -5.11 -37.09
CA THR A 353 10.35 -4.33 -37.16
C THR A 353 10.54 -2.87 -36.75
N ASP A 354 11.78 -2.44 -36.50
CA ASP A 354 12.14 -1.10 -36.03
C ASP A 354 11.33 -0.68 -34.77
N GLU A 355 11.20 -1.63 -33.81
CA GLU A 355 10.50 -1.44 -32.56
C GLU A 355 11.45 -1.61 -31.37
N GLN A 356 11.26 -0.80 -30.35
CA GLN A 356 11.93 -0.94 -29.06
C GLN A 356 10.99 -1.54 -28.04
N VAL A 357 11.51 -2.44 -27.18
CA VAL A 357 10.79 -3.06 -26.10
C VAL A 357 11.16 -2.40 -24.79
N PHE A 358 10.17 -1.89 -24.07
CA PHE A 358 10.31 -1.34 -22.73
C PHE A 358 9.73 -2.30 -21.71
N ARG A 359 10.46 -2.55 -20.64
CA ARG A 359 10.06 -3.47 -19.57
C ARG A 359 10.06 -2.73 -18.23
N PHE A 360 8.96 -2.81 -17.51
CA PHE A 360 8.80 -2.31 -16.16
C PHE A 360 8.68 -3.49 -15.18
N VAL A 361 9.44 -3.46 -14.11
CA VAL A 361 9.46 -4.52 -13.09
C VAL A 361 9.21 -3.90 -11.73
N LEU A 362 8.12 -4.30 -11.09
CA LEU A 362 7.82 -4.02 -9.70
C LEU A 362 8.06 -5.31 -8.88
N ARG A 363 8.69 -5.18 -7.73
CA ARG A 363 8.82 -6.29 -6.78
C ARG A 363 7.94 -6.00 -5.59
N ILE A 364 6.91 -6.83 -5.43
CA ILE A 364 5.86 -6.65 -4.43
C ILE A 364 5.45 -8.01 -3.85
N ASP A 365 5.02 -8.02 -2.61
CA ASP A 365 4.39 -9.16 -1.96
C ASP A 365 3.44 -8.66 -0.87
N GLY A 366 2.46 -9.48 -0.50
CA GLY A 366 1.50 -9.15 0.53
C GLY A 366 0.84 -10.36 1.13
N GLU A 367 0.47 -10.24 2.40
CA GLU A 367 -0.21 -11.30 3.15
C GLU A 367 -1.12 -10.71 4.22
N PRO A 368 -2.28 -11.34 4.50
CA PRO A 368 -3.11 -10.99 5.64
C PRO A 368 -2.38 -11.19 6.96
N LEU A 369 -2.46 -10.20 7.87
CA LEU A 369 -1.89 -10.33 9.22
C LEU A 369 -2.58 -11.41 10.05
N TRP A 370 -3.80 -11.82 9.71
CA TRP A 370 -4.54 -12.88 10.36
C TRP A 370 -4.58 -14.12 9.46
N ASN A 371 -4.02 -15.24 9.94
CA ASN A 371 -3.99 -16.51 9.20
C ASN A 371 -5.19 -17.42 9.54
N HIS A 372 -5.98 -17.06 10.53
CA HIS A 372 -7.23 -17.73 10.90
C HIS A 372 -8.16 -16.76 11.63
N GLY A 373 -9.44 -17.05 11.64
CA GLY A 373 -10.40 -16.33 12.46
C GLY A 373 -10.21 -16.67 13.96
N VAL A 374 -10.57 -15.75 14.82
CA VAL A 374 -10.46 -15.89 16.27
C VAL A 374 -11.81 -16.31 16.85
N LEU A 375 -11.84 -17.41 17.58
CA LEU A 375 -13.04 -17.88 18.27
C LEU A 375 -13.38 -16.91 19.40
N ALA A 376 -14.59 -16.38 19.39
CA ALA A 376 -15.05 -15.41 20.37
C ALA A 376 -15.27 -16.05 21.77
N ALA A 377 -15.54 -15.24 22.78
CA ALA A 377 -15.76 -15.69 24.14
C ALA A 377 -16.98 -16.61 24.31
N ASP A 378 -17.92 -16.57 23.35
CA ASP A 378 -19.10 -17.45 23.32
C ASP A 378 -18.76 -18.93 22.95
N GLY A 379 -17.55 -19.17 22.46
CA GLY A 379 -17.08 -20.50 22.05
C GLY A 379 -17.73 -21.02 20.76
N ILE A 380 -18.49 -20.19 20.04
CA ILE A 380 -19.26 -20.58 18.84
C ILE A 380 -18.88 -19.68 17.65
N THR A 381 -18.90 -18.35 17.85
CA THR A 381 -18.72 -17.37 16.80
C THR A 381 -17.23 -17.18 16.51
N THR A 382 -16.82 -17.41 15.25
CA THR A 382 -15.49 -17.05 14.77
C THR A 382 -15.52 -15.67 14.17
N ARG A 383 -14.60 -14.79 14.58
CA ARG A 383 -14.49 -13.40 14.11
C ARG A 383 -13.19 -13.15 13.38
N SER A 384 -13.25 -12.34 12.35
CA SER A 384 -12.09 -11.96 11.55
C SER A 384 -12.20 -10.52 11.04
N PRO A 385 -11.07 -9.85 10.76
CA PRO A 385 -11.07 -8.58 10.02
C PRO A 385 -11.44 -8.74 8.53
N TYR A 386 -11.58 -9.99 8.05
CA TYR A 386 -11.98 -10.30 6.68
C TYR A 386 -13.22 -11.17 6.69
N VAL A 387 -14.32 -10.63 6.20
CA VAL A 387 -15.62 -11.34 6.14
C VAL A 387 -16.13 -11.26 4.71
N ALA A 388 -16.48 -12.39 4.14
CA ALA A 388 -17.14 -12.47 2.84
C ALA A 388 -18.50 -13.15 2.95
N LEU A 389 -19.39 -12.88 1.99
CA LEU A 389 -20.66 -13.58 1.89
C LEU A 389 -20.47 -14.90 1.13
N ALA A 390 -21.16 -15.96 1.57
CA ALA A 390 -21.16 -17.28 0.92
C ALA A 390 -21.79 -17.22 -0.47
N ALA A 391 -21.50 -18.23 -1.29
CA ALA A 391 -22.24 -18.46 -2.52
C ALA A 391 -23.73 -18.78 -2.19
N ARG A 392 -24.63 -18.31 -3.04
CA ARG A 392 -26.07 -18.43 -2.82
C ARG A 392 -26.84 -18.48 -4.14
#